data_f47599d45090cf626c05d466e9201a35
#
_entry.id   f47599d45090cf626c05d466e9201a35
#
_cell.length_a   1.000
_cell.length_b   1.000
_cell.length_c   1.000
_cell.angle_alpha   90.00
_cell.angle_beta   90.00
_cell.angle_gamma   90.00
#
_symmetry.space_group_name_H-M   'P 1'
#
loop_
_entity.id
_entity.type
_entity.pdbx_description
1 polymer ?
#
loop_
_entity_poly.entity_id
_entity_poly.type
_entity_poly.pdbx_seq_one_letter_code
_entity_poly.pdbx_strand_id
1 'polypeptide(L)'
;MDQWNRNYRNLPGKKIGVVQGKTPEEIIECYTFMDKHADVDKIAISFDYSLYEQIAPHENKYMSWMLGRAMMLANMSQDIINKNKPHHLLGCGLPQEFALYQDYKWIESVDTSNPIVHGIKGIAYKHYGLQTKESIKLVDLLDVDISNEQLYDINHNINYFRTYVNG
;
A
#
# COMPACT_ATOMS: atom_id res chain seq x y z
N MET A 1 19.01 7.29 -15.08
CA MET A 1 19.18 6.78 -13.72
C MET A 1 20.51 7.10 -13.07
N ASP A 2 21.57 7.18 -13.79
CA ASP A 2 22.81 7.78 -13.28
C ASP A 2 22.62 9.20 -12.71
N GLN A 3 21.60 9.93 -13.20
CA GLN A 3 21.24 11.25 -12.65
C GLN A 3 20.64 11.15 -11.24
N TRP A 4 19.82 10.13 -10.96
CA TRP A 4 19.27 9.91 -9.62
C TRP A 4 20.39 9.70 -8.61
N ASN A 5 21.24 8.70 -8.85
CA ASN A 5 22.33 8.37 -7.94
C ASN A 5 23.32 9.53 -7.76
N ARG A 6 23.58 10.33 -8.81
CA ARG A 6 24.47 11.50 -8.75
C ARG A 6 23.86 12.68 -8.01
N ASN A 7 22.60 13.00 -8.29
CA ASN A 7 21.97 14.24 -7.80
C ASN A 7 21.34 14.08 -6.42
N TYR A 8 20.93 12.86 -6.04
CA TYR A 8 20.14 12.63 -4.82
C TYR A 8 20.85 11.77 -3.77
N ARG A 9 22.03 11.24 -4.08
CA ARG A 9 22.82 10.41 -3.17
C ARG A 9 23.11 11.09 -1.83
N ASN A 10 23.32 12.38 -1.83
CA ASN A 10 23.70 13.17 -0.66
C ASN A 10 22.52 13.89 0.01
N LEU A 11 21.28 13.69 -0.42
CA LEU A 11 20.12 14.26 0.26
C LEU A 11 19.96 13.59 1.64
N PRO A 12 19.63 14.38 2.67
CA PRO A 12 19.37 13.83 3.99
C PRO A 12 18.09 12.99 3.98
N GLY A 13 18.06 11.96 4.84
CA GLY A 13 16.93 11.06 4.99
C GLY A 13 17.05 9.77 4.17
N LYS A 14 16.15 8.84 4.48
CA LYS A 14 16.06 7.56 3.77
C LYS A 14 15.32 7.73 2.43
N LYS A 15 15.77 7.02 1.43
CA LYS A 15 15.23 7.05 0.07
C LYS A 15 14.33 5.87 -0.18
N ILE A 16 13.19 6.12 -0.80
CA ILE A 16 12.24 5.10 -1.21
C ILE A 16 12.20 5.07 -2.73
N GLY A 17 12.52 3.91 -3.31
CA GLY A 17 12.33 3.64 -4.74
C GLY A 17 10.94 3.07 -4.98
N VAL A 18 10.20 3.63 -5.93
CA VAL A 18 8.84 3.16 -6.26
C VAL A 18 8.89 2.29 -7.49
N VAL A 19 8.43 1.05 -7.34
CA VAL A 19 8.29 0.09 -8.44
C VAL A 19 6.97 0.32 -9.14
N GLN A 20 7.03 0.50 -10.46
CA GLN A 20 5.88 0.71 -11.33
C GLN A 20 6.06 -0.07 -12.63
N GLY A 21 4.96 -0.52 -13.21
CA GLY A 21 4.89 -1.19 -14.51
C GLY A 21 3.45 -1.45 -14.88
N LYS A 22 3.22 -1.69 -16.16
CA LYS A 22 1.90 -2.01 -16.74
C LYS A 22 1.70 -3.50 -16.96
N THR A 23 2.79 -4.26 -16.89
CA THR A 23 2.79 -5.71 -16.99
C THR A 23 3.60 -6.32 -15.84
N PRO A 24 3.41 -7.61 -15.52
CA PRO A 24 4.24 -8.30 -14.53
C PRO A 24 5.74 -8.22 -14.85
N GLU A 25 6.11 -8.33 -16.11
CA GLU A 25 7.50 -8.28 -16.57
C GLU A 25 8.12 -6.90 -16.30
N GLU A 26 7.40 -5.81 -16.61
CA GLU A 26 7.85 -4.45 -16.32
C GLU A 26 8.00 -4.20 -14.81
N ILE A 27 7.12 -4.74 -13.99
CA ILE A 27 7.23 -4.69 -12.53
C ILE A 27 8.50 -5.40 -12.05
N ILE A 28 8.77 -6.59 -12.57
CA ILE A 28 9.96 -7.38 -12.23
C ILE A 28 11.24 -6.67 -12.67
N GLU A 29 11.25 -6.11 -13.86
CA GLU A 29 12.39 -5.34 -14.38
C GLU A 29 12.63 -4.09 -13.52
N CYS A 30 11.60 -3.31 -13.26
CA CYS A 30 11.67 -2.13 -12.41
C CYS A 30 12.13 -2.48 -10.99
N TYR A 31 11.58 -3.54 -10.40
CA TYR A 31 11.98 -4.03 -9.09
C TYR A 31 13.47 -4.40 -9.06
N THR A 32 13.90 -5.22 -10.01
CA THR A 32 15.29 -5.66 -10.11
C THR A 32 16.24 -4.49 -10.25
N PHE A 33 15.85 -3.48 -11.03
CA PHE A 33 16.62 -2.26 -11.15
C PHE A 33 16.69 -1.50 -9.80
N MET A 34 15.58 -1.31 -9.10
CA MET A 34 15.53 -0.62 -7.80
C MET A 34 16.35 -1.34 -6.74
N ASP A 35 16.35 -2.68 -6.75
CA ASP A 35 17.12 -3.46 -5.79
C ASP A 35 18.63 -3.45 -6.06
N LYS A 36 19.04 -3.55 -7.31
CA LYS A 36 20.47 -3.79 -7.68
C LYS A 36 21.22 -2.52 -8.09
N HIS A 37 20.54 -1.53 -8.63
CA HIS A 37 21.19 -0.38 -9.29
C HIS A 37 20.80 0.97 -8.71
N ALA A 38 19.67 1.07 -8.00
CA ALA A 38 19.26 2.30 -7.35
C ALA A 38 19.75 2.33 -5.89
N ASP A 39 20.33 3.47 -5.49
CA ASP A 39 20.72 3.73 -4.10
C ASP A 39 19.49 4.10 -3.27
N VAL A 40 18.67 3.09 -2.91
CA VAL A 40 17.44 3.26 -2.14
C VAL A 40 17.47 2.39 -0.88
N ASP A 41 16.97 2.96 0.22
CA ASP A 41 16.91 2.29 1.53
C ASP A 41 15.70 1.36 1.65
N LYS A 42 14.63 1.67 0.91
CA LYS A 42 13.35 0.95 0.93
C LYS A 42 12.77 0.87 -0.48
N ILE A 43 12.10 -0.20 -0.81
CA ILE A 43 11.38 -0.36 -2.07
C ILE A 43 9.89 -0.28 -1.78
N ALA A 44 9.17 0.60 -2.50
CA ALA A 44 7.73 0.68 -2.46
C ALA A 44 7.10 0.01 -3.68
N ILE A 45 6.08 -0.81 -3.45
CA ILE A 45 5.29 -1.45 -4.50
C ILE A 45 4.07 -0.57 -4.74
N SER A 46 3.92 -0.07 -5.96
CA SER A 46 2.78 0.76 -6.35
C SER A 46 1.46 -0.03 -6.31
N PHE A 47 0.35 0.69 -6.21
CA PHE A 47 -0.99 0.12 -6.32
C PHE A 47 -1.53 0.43 -7.73
N ASP A 48 -1.37 -0.50 -8.66
CA ASP A 48 -1.90 -0.37 -10.03
C ASP A 48 -3.17 -1.20 -10.20
N TYR A 49 -4.30 -0.51 -10.29
CA TYR A 49 -5.62 -1.14 -10.42
C TYR A 49 -5.74 -1.98 -11.69
N SER A 50 -5.28 -1.46 -12.82
CA SER A 50 -5.45 -2.10 -14.11
C SER A 50 -4.62 -3.36 -14.26
N LEU A 51 -3.42 -3.36 -13.71
CA LEU A 51 -2.55 -4.54 -13.68
C LEU A 51 -3.14 -5.63 -12.81
N TYR A 52 -3.64 -5.28 -11.61
CA TYR A 52 -4.20 -6.26 -10.69
C TYR A 52 -5.50 -6.87 -11.20
N GLU A 53 -6.34 -6.09 -11.90
CA GLU A 53 -7.54 -6.60 -12.59
C GLU A 53 -7.19 -7.61 -13.70
N GLN A 54 -6.08 -7.41 -14.38
CA GLN A 54 -5.60 -8.37 -15.40
C GLN A 54 -5.05 -9.66 -14.77
N ILE A 55 -4.33 -9.55 -13.64
CA ILE A 55 -3.74 -10.71 -12.95
C ILE A 55 -4.82 -11.59 -12.31
N ALA A 56 -5.82 -10.99 -11.68
CA ALA A 56 -6.91 -11.69 -10.99
C ALA A 56 -8.28 -11.08 -11.32
N PRO A 57 -8.84 -11.35 -12.50
CA PRO A 57 -10.18 -10.87 -12.85
C PRO A 57 -11.24 -11.35 -11.85
N HIS A 58 -12.09 -10.43 -11.34
CA HIS A 58 -13.14 -10.73 -10.40
C HIS A 58 -14.30 -9.73 -10.57
N GLU A 59 -15.55 -10.17 -10.37
CA GLU A 59 -16.75 -9.30 -10.47
C GLU A 59 -16.69 -8.11 -9.49
N ASN A 60 -16.19 -8.35 -8.28
CA ASN A 60 -15.91 -7.29 -7.33
C ASN A 60 -14.49 -6.74 -7.55
N LYS A 61 -14.39 -5.50 -8.04
CA LYS A 61 -13.11 -4.85 -8.34
C LYS A 61 -12.14 -4.78 -7.16
N TYR A 62 -12.62 -4.61 -5.92
CA TYR A 62 -11.75 -4.58 -4.74
C TYR A 62 -11.12 -5.94 -4.45
N MET A 63 -11.87 -7.01 -4.69
CA MET A 63 -11.34 -8.38 -4.61
C MET A 63 -10.31 -8.62 -5.72
N SER A 64 -10.59 -8.15 -6.94
CA SER A 64 -9.65 -8.23 -8.06
C SER A 64 -8.32 -7.56 -7.71
N TRP A 65 -8.34 -6.33 -7.17
CA TRP A 65 -7.14 -5.60 -6.80
C TRP A 65 -6.36 -6.29 -5.66
N MET A 66 -7.07 -6.73 -4.63
CA MET A 66 -6.48 -7.46 -3.50
C MET A 66 -5.80 -8.76 -3.97
N LEU A 67 -6.52 -9.59 -4.70
CA LEU A 67 -6.00 -10.87 -5.17
C LEU A 67 -4.87 -10.68 -6.19
N GLY A 68 -5.01 -9.72 -7.10
CA GLY A 68 -3.99 -9.43 -8.11
C GLY A 68 -2.66 -9.02 -7.50
N ARG A 69 -2.67 -8.09 -6.51
CA ARG A 69 -1.45 -7.73 -5.79
C ARG A 69 -0.88 -8.90 -4.98
N ALA A 70 -1.74 -9.65 -4.29
CA ALA A 70 -1.29 -10.79 -3.51
C ALA A 70 -0.65 -11.87 -4.39
N MET A 71 -1.23 -12.20 -5.53
CA MET A 71 -0.67 -13.17 -6.48
C MET A 71 0.66 -12.68 -7.06
N MET A 72 0.74 -11.40 -7.44
CA MET A 72 1.98 -10.82 -7.94
C MET A 72 3.10 -10.89 -6.88
N LEU A 73 2.82 -10.48 -5.64
CA LEU A 73 3.79 -10.52 -4.55
C LEU A 73 4.17 -11.96 -4.18
N ALA A 74 3.23 -12.91 -4.20
CA ALA A 74 3.52 -14.32 -3.96
C ALA A 74 4.50 -14.87 -5.00
N ASN A 75 4.28 -14.59 -6.28
CA ASN A 75 5.17 -15.00 -7.36
C ASN A 75 6.56 -14.36 -7.22
N MET A 76 6.63 -13.06 -7.01
CA MET A 76 7.89 -12.34 -6.86
C MET A 76 8.67 -12.78 -5.60
N SER A 77 7.98 -13.17 -4.52
CA SER A 77 8.59 -13.55 -3.25
C SER A 77 9.37 -14.85 -3.31
N GLN A 78 9.19 -15.67 -4.36
CA GLN A 78 9.91 -16.93 -4.55
C GLN A 78 11.39 -16.68 -4.84
N ASP A 79 11.68 -15.87 -5.88
CA ASP A 79 13.05 -15.74 -6.38
C ASP A 79 13.49 -14.29 -6.68
N ILE A 80 12.58 -13.31 -6.61
CA ILE A 80 12.85 -11.94 -7.06
C ILE A 80 13.01 -10.98 -5.87
N ILE A 81 12.12 -11.06 -4.89
CA ILE A 81 12.12 -10.14 -3.75
C ILE A 81 13.35 -10.32 -2.87
N ASN A 82 14.10 -9.24 -2.68
CA ASN A 82 15.16 -9.16 -1.70
C ASN A 82 14.57 -9.01 -0.29
N LYS A 83 14.40 -10.13 0.42
CA LYS A 83 13.77 -10.17 1.76
C LYS A 83 14.58 -9.47 2.85
N ASN A 84 15.83 -9.10 2.55
CA ASN A 84 16.69 -8.36 3.48
C ASN A 84 16.52 -6.84 3.35
N LYS A 85 15.82 -6.35 2.32
CA LYS A 85 15.51 -4.94 2.14
C LYS A 85 14.08 -4.67 2.58
N PRO A 86 13.81 -3.61 3.36
CA PRO A 86 12.45 -3.29 3.77
C PRO A 86 11.59 -2.83 2.59
N HIS A 87 10.33 -3.24 2.60
CA HIS A 87 9.36 -2.85 1.58
C HIS A 87 8.19 -2.08 2.16
N HIS A 88 7.57 -1.27 1.30
CA HIS A 88 6.37 -0.51 1.59
C HIS A 88 5.30 -0.83 0.55
N LEU A 89 4.06 -1.07 0.97
CA LEU A 89 2.93 -1.23 0.05
C LEU A 89 2.17 0.09 -0.05
N LEU A 90 2.18 0.70 -1.23
CA LEU A 90 1.44 1.93 -1.51
C LEU A 90 -0.05 1.63 -1.70
N GLY A 91 -0.89 2.40 -1.02
CA GLY A 91 -2.33 2.35 -1.17
C GLY A 91 -2.98 1.03 -0.70
N CYS A 92 -4.30 1.10 -0.54
CA CYS A 92 -5.12 -0.04 -0.14
C CYS A 92 -6.56 0.18 -0.60
N GLY A 93 -7.09 -0.75 -1.36
CA GLY A 93 -8.50 -0.75 -1.76
C GLY A 93 -9.39 -1.48 -0.77
N LEU A 94 -8.93 -2.62 -0.27
CA LEU A 94 -9.64 -3.49 0.67
C LEU A 94 -8.71 -3.86 1.84
N PRO A 95 -8.95 -3.35 3.06
CA PRO A 95 -8.05 -3.57 4.21
C PRO A 95 -7.77 -5.04 4.53
N GLN A 96 -8.71 -5.94 4.23
CA GLN A 96 -8.57 -7.39 4.43
C GLN A 96 -7.38 -7.99 3.66
N GLU A 97 -6.88 -7.28 2.66
CA GLU A 97 -5.69 -7.65 1.90
C GLU A 97 -4.48 -7.94 2.80
N PHE A 98 -4.32 -7.17 3.86
CA PHE A 98 -3.12 -7.29 4.70
C PHE A 98 -3.05 -8.58 5.52
N ALA A 99 -4.16 -9.28 5.70
CA ALA A 99 -4.16 -10.62 6.28
C ALA A 99 -3.38 -11.64 5.41
N LEU A 100 -3.25 -11.38 4.12
CA LEU A 100 -2.52 -12.25 3.18
C LEU A 100 -1.00 -12.11 3.30
N TYR A 101 -0.52 -11.10 4.01
CA TYR A 101 0.91 -10.73 4.07
C TYR A 101 1.56 -10.95 5.44
N GLN A 102 0.87 -11.56 6.40
CA GLN A 102 1.37 -11.74 7.77
C GLN A 102 2.72 -12.49 7.84
N ASP A 103 2.97 -13.39 6.90
CA ASP A 103 4.22 -14.13 6.79
C ASP A 103 5.32 -13.37 6.03
N TYR A 104 5.00 -12.25 5.40
CA TYR A 104 5.95 -11.46 4.62
C TYR A 104 6.64 -10.41 5.49
N LYS A 105 7.55 -10.86 6.37
CA LYS A 105 8.27 -10.00 7.33
C LYS A 105 9.13 -8.90 6.66
N TRP A 106 9.36 -8.98 5.37
CA TRP A 106 10.02 -7.95 4.58
C TRP A 106 9.10 -6.76 4.22
N ILE A 107 7.78 -6.89 4.37
CA ILE A 107 6.84 -5.77 4.28
C ILE A 107 6.85 -5.05 5.64
N GLU A 108 7.48 -3.87 5.66
CA GLU A 108 7.65 -3.09 6.89
C GLU A 108 6.50 -2.12 7.14
N SER A 109 5.88 -1.63 6.06
CA SER A 109 4.86 -0.58 6.19
C SER A 109 3.89 -0.56 5.02
N VAL A 110 2.71 0.02 5.28
CA VAL A 110 1.65 0.26 4.29
C VAL A 110 1.07 1.65 4.53
N ASP A 111 0.47 2.26 3.51
CA ASP A 111 -0.27 3.50 3.66
C ASP A 111 -1.71 3.37 3.17
N THR A 112 -2.62 4.05 3.83
CA THR A 112 -4.01 4.19 3.39
C THR A 112 -4.71 5.34 4.10
N SER A 113 -5.57 6.06 3.40
CA SER A 113 -6.48 7.04 3.98
C SER A 113 -7.79 6.43 4.50
N ASN A 114 -7.99 5.12 4.31
CA ASN A 114 -9.25 4.43 4.59
C ASN A 114 -9.80 4.70 6.02
N PRO A 115 -9.03 4.51 7.11
CA PRO A 115 -9.53 4.74 8.46
C PRO A 115 -9.98 6.18 8.71
N ILE A 116 -9.26 7.16 8.14
CA ILE A 116 -9.54 8.58 8.31
C ILE A 116 -10.82 8.95 7.57
N VAL A 117 -10.93 8.56 6.30
CA VAL A 117 -12.11 8.86 5.46
C VAL A 117 -13.38 8.29 6.10
N HIS A 118 -13.34 7.05 6.59
CA HIS A 118 -14.50 6.44 7.26
C HIS A 118 -14.84 7.13 8.58
N GLY A 119 -13.84 7.48 9.38
CA GLY A 119 -14.09 8.22 10.63
C GLY A 119 -14.72 9.59 10.40
N ILE A 120 -14.28 10.34 9.37
CA ILE A 120 -14.92 11.62 8.98
C ILE A 120 -16.39 11.41 8.57
N LYS A 121 -16.72 10.27 7.99
CA LYS A 121 -18.09 9.90 7.62
C LYS A 121 -18.92 9.31 8.78
N GLY A 122 -18.38 9.24 9.99
CA GLY A 122 -19.05 8.63 11.14
C GLY A 122 -19.16 7.11 11.04
N ILE A 123 -18.31 6.46 10.25
CA ILE A 123 -18.26 5.01 10.09
C ILE A 123 -17.17 4.44 10.99
N ALA A 124 -17.56 3.95 12.17
CA ALA A 124 -16.65 3.33 13.10
C ALA A 124 -16.51 1.82 12.82
N TYR A 125 -15.28 1.33 12.68
CA TYR A 125 -14.97 -0.07 12.38
C TYR A 125 -15.46 -1.05 13.46
N LYS A 126 -15.60 -0.60 14.70
CA LYS A 126 -16.19 -1.41 15.79
C LYS A 126 -17.63 -1.86 15.52
N HIS A 127 -18.37 -1.09 14.69
CA HIS A 127 -19.78 -1.38 14.38
C HIS A 127 -19.97 -1.99 13.00
N TYR A 128 -19.14 -1.57 12.04
CA TYR A 128 -19.33 -1.90 10.63
C TYR A 128 -18.23 -2.83 10.07
N GLY A 129 -17.19 -3.11 10.87
CA GLY A 129 -16.00 -3.83 10.41
C GLY A 129 -15.13 -2.99 9.45
N LEU A 130 -14.11 -3.63 8.92
CA LEU A 130 -13.25 -3.01 7.91
C LEU A 130 -14.03 -2.78 6.61
N GLN A 131 -13.98 -1.56 6.12
CA GLN A 131 -14.72 -1.12 4.95
C GLN A 131 -13.81 -0.97 3.74
N THR A 132 -14.36 -1.14 2.53
CA THR A 132 -13.68 -0.82 1.29
C THR A 132 -13.39 0.68 1.20
N LYS A 133 -12.28 1.03 0.52
CA LYS A 133 -11.93 2.43 0.32
C LYS A 133 -13.03 3.15 -0.46
N GLU A 134 -13.49 4.26 0.09
CA GLU A 134 -14.39 5.18 -0.60
C GLU A 134 -13.70 5.89 -1.77
N SER A 135 -14.47 6.25 -2.80
CA SER A 135 -13.97 6.97 -3.98
C SER A 135 -13.70 8.47 -3.74
N ILE A 136 -13.53 8.86 -2.48
CA ILE A 136 -13.25 10.23 -2.06
C ILE A 136 -11.75 10.40 -1.88
N LYS A 137 -11.20 11.50 -2.38
CA LYS A 137 -9.81 11.88 -2.09
C LYS A 137 -9.75 12.56 -0.73
N LEU A 138 -8.73 12.25 0.06
CA LEU A 138 -8.54 12.90 1.36
C LEU A 138 -8.41 14.42 1.23
N VAL A 139 -7.83 14.92 0.13
CA VAL A 139 -7.72 16.36 -0.13
C VAL A 139 -9.08 17.07 -0.18
N ASP A 140 -10.14 16.38 -0.62
CA ASP A 140 -11.49 16.95 -0.69
C ASP A 140 -12.12 17.10 0.71
N LEU A 141 -11.46 16.57 1.74
CA LEU A 141 -11.92 16.59 3.14
C LEU A 141 -11.03 17.46 4.05
N LEU A 142 -10.03 18.16 3.51
CA LEU A 142 -9.08 18.94 4.33
C LEU A 142 -9.72 20.15 5.00
N ASP A 143 -10.76 20.75 4.37
CA ASP A 143 -11.44 21.93 4.88
C ASP A 143 -12.75 21.57 5.62
N VAL A 144 -12.96 20.30 5.95
CA VAL A 144 -14.16 19.86 6.70
C VAL A 144 -13.92 20.04 8.19
N ASP A 145 -14.81 20.75 8.88
CA ASP A 145 -14.81 20.81 10.34
C ASP A 145 -15.10 19.42 10.93
N ILE A 146 -14.17 18.95 11.73
CA ILE A 146 -14.26 17.61 12.36
C ILE A 146 -14.81 17.76 13.78
N SER A 147 -15.95 17.12 14.04
CA SER A 147 -16.53 17.04 15.39
C SER A 147 -15.70 16.13 16.31
N ASN A 148 -15.90 16.26 17.62
CA ASN A 148 -15.25 15.38 18.59
C ASN A 148 -15.63 13.89 18.40
N GLU A 149 -16.85 13.61 17.96
CA GLU A 149 -17.32 12.26 17.65
C GLU A 149 -16.58 11.68 16.44
N GLN A 150 -16.48 12.45 15.36
CA GLN A 150 -15.71 12.04 14.18
C GLN A 150 -14.23 11.83 14.51
N LEU A 151 -13.63 12.70 15.35
CA LEU A 151 -12.25 12.54 15.80
C LEU A 151 -12.06 11.24 16.60
N TYR A 152 -13.04 10.91 17.45
CA TYR A 152 -13.05 9.64 18.17
C TYR A 152 -13.10 8.45 17.19
N ASP A 153 -13.98 8.47 16.20
CA ASP A 153 -14.11 7.41 15.20
C ASP A 153 -12.85 7.27 14.33
N ILE A 154 -12.22 8.39 13.92
CA ILE A 154 -10.94 8.39 13.21
C ILE A 154 -9.88 7.67 14.04
N ASN A 155 -9.70 8.06 15.30
CA ASN A 155 -8.68 7.47 16.17
C ASN A 155 -8.97 5.98 16.42
N HIS A 156 -10.24 5.63 16.63
CA HIS A 156 -10.66 4.24 16.78
C HIS A 156 -10.30 3.42 15.54
N ASN A 157 -10.66 3.92 14.34
CA ASN A 157 -10.42 3.23 13.08
C ASN A 157 -8.92 3.06 12.79
N ILE A 158 -8.10 4.08 13.08
CA ILE A 158 -6.63 4.00 12.93
C ILE A 158 -6.08 2.89 13.83
N ASN A 159 -6.49 2.85 15.09
CA ASN A 159 -6.00 1.84 16.03
C ASN A 159 -6.48 0.44 15.65
N TYR A 160 -7.75 0.30 15.27
CA TYR A 160 -8.31 -0.96 14.80
C TYR A 160 -7.56 -1.48 13.57
N PHE A 161 -7.30 -0.61 12.58
CA PHE A 161 -6.56 -0.96 11.39
C PHE A 161 -5.11 -1.38 11.71
N ARG A 162 -4.43 -0.64 12.60
CA ARG A 162 -3.07 -0.99 13.03
C ARG A 162 -3.01 -2.35 13.71
N THR A 163 -3.96 -2.65 14.60
CA THR A 163 -4.05 -3.98 15.22
C THR A 163 -4.26 -5.08 14.17
N TYR A 164 -5.13 -4.83 13.20
CA TYR A 164 -5.41 -5.78 12.13
C TYR A 164 -4.19 -6.06 11.23
N VAL A 165 -3.41 -5.03 10.90
CA VAL A 165 -2.22 -5.17 10.04
C VAL A 165 -1.05 -5.82 10.76
N ASN A 166 -0.91 -5.58 12.07
CA ASN A 166 0.21 -6.09 12.87
C ASN A 166 -0.01 -7.53 13.40
N GLY A 167 -1.23 -8.07 13.28
CA GLY A 167 -1.59 -9.42 13.68
C GLY A 167 -1.68 -9.56 15.18
#